data_0593cb217d90845894af5fa2994e7a17
#
_entry.id   0593cb217d90845894af5fa2994e7a17
#
_cell.length_a   1.000
_cell.length_b   1.000
_cell.length_c   1.000
_cell.angle_alpha   90.00
_cell.angle_beta   90.00
_cell.angle_gamma   90.00
#
_symmetry.space_group_name_H-M   'P 1'
#
loop_
_entity.id
_entity.type
_entity.pdbx_description
1 polymer ?
#
loop_
_entity_poly.entity_id
_entity_poly.type
_entity_poly.pdbx_seq_one_letter_code
_entity_poly.pdbx_strand_id
1 'polypeptide(L)'
;MKKKRIFLIIFCLIIITSTVLIYNHNKTKVTPTEANIQKVQSEKNSSQTNVRNNKNSKNNSGNKEVLEEEGKNDDSETKETETPTIIKNNNSKNLDHVKNLDKISSLEIVDSSIEKIDKLKGKDNIKTLKIVHCNVKDLEVVSTLKNLENLEIVDCKLSNVSIVKDLKRLKRLDISNNEISNLNGLENLTNLKELYMANNNIANLKPIHNLLKLTNLDISDNKITSIKELKNMKSIKELNICNNNISNLEGIENMSKITGLWVSNNKLNNISILSDKNEIVNLALDNNKISDISTITNFKKLKSLKLDKNNISSYKPLKDIYKNLVDPDFSI
;
A
#
# COMPACT_ATOMS: atom_id res chain seq x y z
N MET A 1 -10.07 -17.99 20.60
CA MET A 1 -10.49 -16.81 19.82
C MET A 1 -9.33 -15.97 19.25
N LYS A 2 -8.22 -15.74 19.97
CA LYS A 2 -7.07 -14.93 19.48
C LYS A 2 -6.34 -15.53 18.26
N LYS A 3 -6.18 -16.84 18.16
CA LYS A 3 -5.51 -17.50 17.01
C LYS A 3 -6.27 -17.41 15.69
N LYS A 4 -7.62 -17.38 15.70
CA LYS A 4 -8.44 -17.22 14.48
C LYS A 4 -8.40 -15.79 13.91
N ARG A 5 -8.26 -14.76 14.77
CA ARG A 5 -8.11 -13.36 14.33
C ARG A 5 -6.76 -13.12 13.67
N ILE A 6 -5.68 -13.70 14.16
CA ILE A 6 -4.33 -13.60 13.58
C ILE A 6 -4.31 -14.26 12.19
N PHE A 7 -4.99 -15.40 11.99
CA PHE A 7 -5.06 -16.08 10.69
C PHE A 7 -5.85 -15.28 9.65
N LEU A 8 -6.91 -14.58 10.07
CA LEU A 8 -7.72 -13.73 9.17
C LEU A 8 -6.94 -12.45 8.75
N ILE A 9 -6.19 -11.82 9.66
CA ILE A 9 -5.34 -10.65 9.38
C ILE A 9 -4.22 -11.02 8.40
N ILE A 10 -3.59 -12.19 8.56
CA ILE A 10 -2.56 -12.69 7.66
C ILE A 10 -3.15 -12.99 6.27
N PHE A 11 -4.39 -13.50 6.18
CA PHE A 11 -5.05 -13.80 4.92
C PHE A 11 -5.41 -12.52 4.13
N CYS A 12 -5.89 -11.47 4.79
CA CYS A 12 -6.13 -10.16 4.15
C CYS A 12 -4.81 -9.50 3.69
N LEU A 13 -3.74 -9.60 4.49
CA LEU A 13 -2.39 -9.12 4.11
C LEU A 13 -1.82 -9.90 2.91
N ILE A 14 -2.06 -11.22 2.81
CA ILE A 14 -1.59 -12.03 1.68
C ILE A 14 -2.32 -11.65 0.38
N ILE A 15 -3.60 -11.29 0.43
CA ILE A 15 -4.34 -10.84 -0.76
C ILE A 15 -3.80 -9.48 -1.25
N ILE A 16 -3.51 -8.55 -0.35
CA ILE A 16 -2.92 -7.23 -0.71
C ILE A 16 -1.49 -7.40 -1.24
N THR A 17 -0.67 -8.26 -0.64
CA THR A 17 0.69 -8.53 -1.11
C THR A 17 0.72 -9.33 -2.41
N SER A 18 -0.24 -10.21 -2.67
CA SER A 18 -0.30 -10.97 -3.94
C SER A 18 -0.72 -10.08 -5.11
N THR A 19 -1.61 -9.12 -4.92
CA THR A 19 -1.99 -8.17 -5.99
C THR A 19 -0.87 -7.19 -6.30
N VAL A 20 -0.11 -6.73 -5.31
CA VAL A 20 1.09 -5.91 -5.49
C VAL A 20 2.23 -6.71 -6.12
N LEU A 21 2.40 -7.99 -5.78
CA LEU A 21 3.39 -8.88 -6.39
C LEU A 21 3.05 -9.22 -7.85
N ILE A 22 1.79 -9.44 -8.19
CA ILE A 22 1.35 -9.66 -9.58
C ILE A 22 1.52 -8.38 -10.43
N TYR A 23 1.26 -7.21 -9.87
CA TYR A 23 1.50 -5.93 -10.54
C TYR A 23 3.00 -5.68 -10.79
N ASN A 24 3.87 -6.02 -9.84
CA ASN A 24 5.32 -5.89 -9.97
C ASN A 24 5.94 -7.01 -10.84
N HIS A 25 5.37 -8.22 -10.86
CA HIS A 25 5.86 -9.34 -11.69
C HIS A 25 5.65 -9.10 -13.20
N ASN A 26 4.67 -8.30 -13.57
CA ASN A 26 4.46 -7.91 -14.96
C ASN A 26 5.38 -6.76 -15.42
N LYS A 27 6.15 -6.15 -14.52
CA LYS A 27 7.06 -5.03 -14.84
C LYS A 27 8.53 -5.39 -14.92
N THR A 28 8.95 -6.56 -14.40
CA THR A 28 10.37 -6.97 -14.44
C THR A 28 10.49 -8.49 -14.65
N LYS A 29 10.73 -8.91 -15.89
CA LYS A 29 11.38 -10.20 -16.16
C LYS A 29 12.87 -10.04 -15.84
N VAL A 30 13.26 -10.21 -14.59
CA VAL A 30 14.65 -10.49 -14.21
C VAL A 30 14.58 -11.50 -13.05
N THR A 31 15.02 -12.69 -13.31
CA THR A 31 15.21 -13.77 -12.33
C THR A 31 16.36 -13.40 -11.37
N PRO A 32 16.19 -13.48 -10.05
CA PRO A 32 17.33 -13.42 -9.13
C PRO A 32 18.04 -14.78 -9.12
N THR A 33 19.27 -14.83 -9.55
CA THR A 33 20.18 -15.96 -9.33
C THR A 33 20.69 -15.94 -7.88
N GLU A 34 20.79 -17.14 -7.28
CA GLU A 34 21.19 -17.42 -5.88
C GLU A 34 22.61 -16.94 -5.47
N ALA A 35 23.28 -16.14 -6.29
CA ALA A 35 24.67 -15.71 -6.08
C ALA A 35 24.84 -14.50 -5.11
N ASN A 36 23.76 -13.84 -4.67
CA ASN A 36 23.88 -12.61 -3.85
C ASN A 36 23.67 -12.76 -2.35
N ILE A 37 23.42 -14.00 -1.84
CA ILE A 37 23.24 -14.22 -0.38
C ILE A 37 24.56 -14.55 0.31
N GLN A 38 25.61 -14.94 -0.41
CA GLN A 38 26.91 -15.29 0.19
C GLN A 38 27.90 -14.11 0.34
N LYS A 39 27.62 -12.94 -0.19
CA LYS A 39 28.57 -11.81 -0.16
C LYS A 39 28.49 -10.93 1.10
N VAL A 40 27.48 -11.11 1.94
CA VAL A 40 27.29 -10.30 3.18
C VAL A 40 27.87 -10.98 4.43
N GLN A 41 28.29 -12.23 4.33
CA GLN A 41 28.86 -12.98 5.49
C GLN A 41 30.38 -13.17 5.48
N SER A 42 31.10 -12.72 4.43
CA SER A 42 32.56 -12.93 4.32
C SER A 42 33.44 -11.72 4.65
N GLU A 43 32.86 -10.58 5.02
CA GLU A 43 33.66 -9.37 5.36
C GLU A 43 33.89 -9.14 6.87
N LYS A 44 33.73 -10.14 7.71
CA LYS A 44 33.95 -10.02 9.16
C LYS A 44 35.14 -10.79 9.72
N ASN A 45 36.00 -11.35 8.91
CA ASN A 45 37.25 -11.94 9.44
C ASN A 45 38.40 -11.81 8.43
N SER A 46 39.12 -10.71 8.45
CA SER A 46 40.57 -10.67 8.20
C SER A 46 41.11 -9.24 8.35
N SER A 47 41.45 -8.91 9.57
CA SER A 47 42.39 -7.82 9.84
C SER A 47 43.51 -8.43 10.65
N GLN A 48 44.59 -8.82 10.02
CA GLN A 48 45.95 -8.71 10.56
C GLN A 48 46.96 -9.35 9.60
N THR A 49 47.98 -8.57 9.41
CA THR A 49 49.37 -8.92 9.05
C THR A 49 49.81 -8.77 7.58
N ASN A 50 50.63 -7.80 7.51
CA ASN A 50 52.01 -7.69 6.92
C ASN A 50 52.25 -7.07 5.53
N VAL A 51 52.89 -5.99 5.68
CA VAL A 51 53.88 -5.22 4.94
C VAL A 51 54.81 -6.08 4.05
N ARG A 52 55.00 -5.72 2.79
CA ARG A 52 56.29 -5.36 2.13
C ARG A 52 56.23 -5.39 0.59
N ASN A 53 56.58 -4.22 0.03
CA ASN A 53 57.50 -3.94 -1.13
C ASN A 53 57.36 -4.78 -2.45
N ASN A 54 57.15 -4.17 -3.61
CA ASN A 54 58.15 -3.58 -4.46
C ASN A 54 57.60 -3.13 -5.85
N LYS A 55 57.95 -1.93 -6.21
CA LYS A 55 58.43 -1.28 -7.43
C LYS A 55 58.30 -1.91 -8.82
N ASN A 56 58.00 -0.97 -9.74
CA ASN A 56 58.43 -0.83 -11.15
C ASN A 56 57.64 -1.66 -12.21
N SER A 57 57.31 -1.16 -13.36
CA SER A 57 57.78 -0.07 -14.22
C SER A 57 56.90 0.07 -15.48
N LYS A 58 56.75 1.32 -15.95
CA LYS A 58 56.85 1.84 -17.31
C LYS A 58 56.07 1.30 -18.54
N ASN A 59 55.35 2.26 -19.12
CA ASN A 59 55.34 2.65 -20.57
C ASN A 59 54.61 1.70 -21.57
N ASN A 60 53.74 2.15 -22.44
CA ASN A 60 53.89 3.16 -23.49
C ASN A 60 52.59 3.29 -24.34
N SER A 61 52.25 4.50 -24.65
CA SER A 61 51.79 5.10 -25.91
C SER A 61 50.96 4.33 -26.94
N GLY A 62 49.94 5.03 -27.45
CA GLY A 62 49.69 5.05 -28.87
C GLY A 62 48.27 5.24 -29.35
N ASN A 63 47.97 6.47 -29.77
CA ASN A 63 47.12 6.93 -30.89
C ASN A 63 45.62 6.55 -31.00
N LYS A 64 44.78 7.60 -30.85
CA LYS A 64 43.96 8.30 -31.88
C LYS A 64 43.27 7.43 -32.94
N GLU A 65 41.96 7.47 -32.88
CA GLU A 65 41.16 7.83 -34.05
C GLU A 65 39.76 8.34 -33.61
N VAL A 66 39.41 9.47 -34.20
CA VAL A 66 38.15 10.21 -34.05
C VAL A 66 37.19 9.65 -35.09
N LEU A 67 35.96 9.27 -34.74
CA LEU A 67 34.82 9.28 -35.63
C LEU A 67 33.63 9.85 -34.86
N GLU A 68 33.19 11.02 -35.33
CA GLU A 68 31.94 11.66 -35.01
C GLU A 68 30.80 10.82 -35.58
N GLU A 69 29.78 10.51 -34.79
CA GLU A 69 28.45 10.25 -35.30
C GLU A 69 27.41 10.93 -34.42
N GLU A 70 26.49 11.56 -35.12
CA GLU A 70 25.49 12.50 -34.67
C GLU A 70 24.43 11.93 -33.72
N GLY A 71 23.89 12.85 -32.92
CA GLY A 71 22.92 12.64 -31.88
C GLY A 71 21.59 12.00 -32.28
N LYS A 72 21.09 11.23 -31.36
CA LYS A 72 19.66 11.09 -31.08
C LYS A 72 19.49 11.27 -29.58
N ASN A 73 18.88 12.38 -29.21
CA ASN A 73 18.34 12.62 -27.88
C ASN A 73 17.26 11.57 -27.62
N ASP A 74 17.57 10.62 -26.79
CA ASP A 74 16.58 9.75 -26.15
C ASP A 74 16.50 10.20 -24.68
N ASP A 75 15.57 11.15 -24.43
CA ASP A 75 15.19 11.58 -23.09
C ASP A 75 14.40 10.45 -22.38
N SER A 76 15.04 9.34 -22.14
CA SER A 76 14.61 8.39 -21.14
C SER A 76 15.15 8.86 -19.78
N GLU A 77 14.34 9.66 -19.06
CA GLU A 77 14.52 9.86 -17.62
C GLU A 77 14.57 8.49 -16.93
N THR A 78 15.77 7.95 -16.76
CA THR A 78 16.02 6.88 -15.81
C THR A 78 15.75 7.46 -14.42
N LYS A 79 14.56 7.21 -13.87
CA LYS A 79 14.28 7.42 -12.46
C LYS A 79 15.27 6.55 -11.69
N GLU A 80 16.35 7.16 -11.24
CA GLU A 80 17.17 6.58 -10.17
C GLU A 80 16.24 6.34 -8.98
N THR A 81 15.96 5.09 -8.69
CA THR A 81 15.25 4.70 -7.47
C THR A 81 16.24 4.86 -6.34
N GLU A 82 16.22 6.04 -5.69
CA GLU A 82 17.02 6.27 -4.48
C GLU A 82 16.66 5.19 -3.45
N THR A 83 17.66 4.43 -3.01
CA THR A 83 17.49 3.41 -1.97
C THR A 83 17.11 4.10 -0.66
N PRO A 84 16.08 3.64 0.07
CA PRO A 84 15.67 4.26 1.31
C PRO A 84 16.75 4.11 2.40
N THR A 85 16.90 5.13 3.25
CA THR A 85 17.65 5.00 4.50
C THR A 85 16.76 4.30 5.52
N ILE A 86 17.18 3.13 5.99
CA ILE A 86 16.38 2.27 6.88
C ILE A 86 16.98 2.25 8.28
N ILE A 87 16.16 2.55 9.29
CA ILE A 87 16.44 2.41 10.72
C ILE A 87 15.54 1.29 11.24
N LYS A 88 16.10 0.12 11.48
CA LYS A 88 15.36 -1.05 11.94
C LYS A 88 15.97 -1.64 13.21
N ASN A 89 15.11 -2.10 14.14
CA ASN A 89 15.52 -2.69 15.42
C ASN A 89 16.53 -1.82 16.18
N ASN A 90 16.36 -0.51 16.13
CA ASN A 90 17.30 0.45 16.72
C ASN A 90 16.85 0.84 18.13
N ASN A 91 17.76 0.79 19.09
CA ASN A 91 17.50 1.12 20.50
C ASN A 91 17.68 2.63 20.81
N SER A 92 18.12 3.44 19.86
CA SER A 92 18.21 4.89 20.02
C SER A 92 16.83 5.52 20.23
N LYS A 93 16.77 6.56 21.05
CA LYS A 93 15.51 7.28 21.34
C LYS A 93 15.22 8.42 20.37
N ASN A 94 16.20 8.79 19.55
CA ASN A 94 16.12 9.89 18.59
C ASN A 94 16.96 9.60 17.33
N LEU A 95 17.00 10.59 16.42
CA LEU A 95 17.72 10.49 15.14
C LEU A 95 19.15 11.07 15.17
N ASP A 96 19.77 11.27 16.34
CA ASP A 96 21.10 11.90 16.43
C ASP A 96 22.22 11.09 15.75
N HIS A 97 22.04 9.79 15.66
CA HIS A 97 22.97 8.88 14.99
C HIS A 97 22.83 8.85 13.46
N VAL A 98 21.76 9.43 12.91
CA VAL A 98 21.51 9.43 11.46
C VAL A 98 22.27 10.58 10.80
N LYS A 99 23.24 10.22 9.97
CA LYS A 99 24.08 11.19 9.23
C LYS A 99 23.37 11.65 7.95
N ASN A 100 23.70 12.87 7.52
CA ASN A 100 23.28 13.40 6.22
C ASN A 100 21.77 13.45 5.98
N LEU A 101 20.95 13.72 7.01
CA LEU A 101 19.49 13.84 6.88
C LEU A 101 19.07 14.82 5.76
N ASP A 102 19.89 15.84 5.47
CA ASP A 102 19.62 16.80 4.39
C ASP A 102 19.76 16.24 2.98
N LYS A 103 20.33 15.03 2.85
CA LYS A 103 20.51 14.32 1.57
C LYS A 103 19.56 13.13 1.41
N ILE A 104 18.81 12.77 2.45
CA ILE A 104 17.91 11.62 2.46
C ILE A 104 16.55 12.05 1.90
N SER A 105 16.10 11.44 0.80
CA SER A 105 14.77 11.67 0.25
C SER A 105 13.75 10.63 0.74
N SER A 106 14.21 9.45 1.17
CA SER A 106 13.37 8.37 1.69
C SER A 106 13.93 7.83 3.01
N LEU A 107 13.13 7.89 4.07
CA LEU A 107 13.48 7.43 5.41
C LEU A 107 12.44 6.42 5.90
N GLU A 108 12.91 5.26 6.37
CA GLU A 108 12.11 4.23 7.01
C GLU A 108 12.58 4.01 8.45
N ILE A 109 11.65 4.06 9.41
CA ILE A 109 11.87 3.78 10.84
C ILE A 109 10.93 2.64 11.22
N VAL A 110 11.48 1.46 11.45
CA VAL A 110 10.70 0.22 11.61
C VAL A 110 11.16 -0.54 12.85
N ASP A 111 10.21 -1.06 13.65
CA ASP A 111 10.51 -1.86 14.86
C ASP A 111 11.57 -1.18 15.75
N SER A 112 11.45 0.12 15.97
CA SER A 112 12.52 0.92 16.59
C SER A 112 12.06 1.59 17.88
N SER A 113 12.99 1.80 18.79
CA SER A 113 12.76 2.55 20.04
C SER A 113 12.77 4.08 19.86
N ILE A 114 12.80 4.58 18.63
CA ILE A 114 12.77 6.02 18.35
C ILE A 114 11.49 6.64 18.93
N GLU A 115 11.65 7.61 19.81
CA GLU A 115 10.57 8.37 20.44
C GLU A 115 10.47 9.81 19.90
N LYS A 116 11.56 10.33 19.31
CA LYS A 116 11.65 11.71 18.80
C LYS A 116 12.22 11.75 17.40
N ILE A 117 11.55 12.51 16.54
CA ILE A 117 11.93 12.76 15.13
C ILE A 117 12.10 14.26 14.83
N ASP A 118 12.32 15.08 15.86
CA ASP A 118 12.47 16.54 15.77
C ASP A 118 13.56 16.98 14.78
N LYS A 119 14.59 16.17 14.56
CA LYS A 119 15.63 16.39 13.52
C LYS A 119 15.06 16.43 12.09
N LEU A 120 13.85 15.92 11.87
CA LEU A 120 13.18 15.99 10.58
C LEU A 120 12.48 17.33 10.34
N LYS A 121 12.38 18.19 11.33
CA LYS A 121 11.63 19.46 11.24
C LYS A 121 12.10 20.28 10.04
N GLY A 122 11.16 20.57 9.12
CA GLY A 122 11.41 21.37 7.92
C GLY A 122 12.34 20.78 6.89
N LYS A 123 12.59 19.45 6.91
CA LYS A 123 13.41 18.76 5.90
C LYS A 123 12.66 18.57 4.59
N ASP A 124 12.75 19.55 3.70
CA ASP A 124 12.04 19.58 2.41
C ASP A 124 12.57 18.57 1.38
N ASN A 125 13.74 17.98 1.63
CA ASN A 125 14.31 16.89 0.81
C ASN A 125 13.54 15.58 0.98
N ILE A 126 12.81 15.36 2.10
CA ILE A 126 12.12 14.11 2.38
C ILE A 126 10.82 14.04 1.60
N LYS A 127 10.73 13.07 0.69
CA LYS A 127 9.56 12.76 -0.14
C LYS A 127 8.81 11.52 0.36
N THR A 128 9.53 10.60 1.00
CA THR A 128 8.97 9.37 1.56
C THR A 128 9.37 9.23 3.02
N LEU A 129 8.38 9.06 3.89
CA LEU A 129 8.59 8.75 5.30
C LEU A 129 7.73 7.56 5.69
N LYS A 130 8.36 6.54 6.28
CA LYS A 130 7.71 5.36 6.82
C LYS A 130 8.07 5.19 8.29
N ILE A 131 7.07 5.09 9.15
CA ILE A 131 7.19 4.85 10.59
C ILE A 131 6.27 3.68 10.92
N VAL A 132 6.83 2.53 11.30
CA VAL A 132 6.07 1.30 11.53
C VAL A 132 6.48 0.65 12.84
N HIS A 133 5.48 0.26 13.65
CA HIS A 133 5.66 -0.35 14.97
C HIS A 133 6.57 0.48 15.89
N CYS A 134 6.37 1.80 15.92
CA CYS A 134 7.18 2.74 16.70
C CYS A 134 6.30 3.60 17.62
N ASN A 135 6.83 3.99 18.77
CA ASN A 135 6.13 4.85 19.72
C ASN A 135 6.67 6.30 19.67
N VAL A 136 6.59 6.92 18.50
CA VAL A 136 7.03 8.30 18.28
C VAL A 136 6.08 9.26 18.97
N LYS A 137 6.61 10.16 19.80
CA LYS A 137 5.83 11.09 20.66
C LYS A 137 5.61 12.47 20.02
N ASP A 138 6.43 12.83 19.04
CA ASP A 138 6.42 14.16 18.38
C ASP A 138 6.02 14.07 16.90
N LEU A 139 5.00 13.25 16.58
CA LEU A 139 4.51 13.07 15.21
C LEU A 139 4.06 14.36 14.53
N GLU A 140 3.79 15.43 15.29
CA GLU A 140 3.49 16.77 14.76
C GLU A 140 4.59 17.32 13.85
N VAL A 141 5.83 16.88 14.03
CA VAL A 141 6.97 17.22 13.16
C VAL A 141 6.67 16.86 11.69
N VAL A 142 5.93 15.79 11.44
CA VAL A 142 5.54 15.35 10.09
C VAL A 142 4.82 16.47 9.34
N SER A 143 4.03 17.31 10.01
CA SER A 143 3.31 18.43 9.41
C SER A 143 4.22 19.47 8.75
N THR A 144 5.51 19.49 9.10
CA THR A 144 6.51 20.41 8.56
C THR A 144 7.15 19.92 7.25
N LEU A 145 6.94 18.66 6.87
CA LEU A 145 7.56 18.01 5.70
C LEU A 145 6.73 18.25 4.44
N LYS A 146 6.71 19.48 3.94
CA LYS A 146 5.78 19.93 2.88
C LYS A 146 5.94 19.26 1.52
N ASN A 147 7.06 18.59 1.28
CA ASN A 147 7.35 17.88 0.04
C ASN A 147 7.05 16.38 0.10
N LEU A 148 6.46 15.87 1.21
CA LEU A 148 6.06 14.46 1.30
C LEU A 148 5.08 14.10 0.19
N GLU A 149 5.39 13.02 -0.50
CA GLU A 149 4.56 12.36 -1.50
C GLU A 149 4.00 11.03 -0.98
N ASN A 150 4.78 10.32 -0.15
CA ASN A 150 4.41 9.03 0.44
C ASN A 150 4.64 9.07 1.95
N LEU A 151 3.60 8.77 2.71
CA LEU A 151 3.64 8.70 4.17
C LEU A 151 3.01 7.41 4.65
N GLU A 152 3.75 6.66 5.48
CA GLU A 152 3.25 5.50 6.21
C GLU A 152 3.49 5.73 7.71
N ILE A 153 2.42 5.70 8.52
CA ILE A 153 2.45 5.71 9.98
C ILE A 153 1.57 4.55 10.44
N VAL A 154 2.16 3.36 10.59
CA VAL A 154 1.42 2.11 10.81
C VAL A 154 1.77 1.52 12.16
N ASP A 155 0.73 1.17 12.93
CA ASP A 155 0.86 0.62 14.30
C ASP A 155 1.72 1.52 15.22
N CYS A 156 1.36 2.81 15.25
CA CYS A 156 2.06 3.84 16.02
C CYS A 156 1.16 4.57 17.03
N LYS A 157 -0.05 4.04 17.30
CA LYS A 157 -1.06 4.63 18.21
C LYS A 157 -1.51 6.04 17.81
N LEU A 158 -1.46 6.34 16.51
CA LEU A 158 -1.96 7.62 16.01
C LEU A 158 -3.48 7.72 16.26
N SER A 159 -3.92 8.79 16.92
CA SER A 159 -5.34 8.99 17.28
C SER A 159 -6.07 10.00 16.39
N ASN A 160 -5.32 10.85 15.68
CA ASN A 160 -5.90 11.85 14.77
C ASN A 160 -4.99 12.12 13.58
N VAL A 161 -5.56 12.68 12.50
CA VAL A 161 -4.87 12.91 11.22
C VAL A 161 -4.53 14.37 10.96
N SER A 162 -4.63 15.25 11.97
CA SER A 162 -4.36 16.69 11.81
C SER A 162 -2.93 16.98 11.33
N ILE A 163 -1.99 16.09 11.62
CA ILE A 163 -0.59 16.18 11.21
C ILE A 163 -0.40 16.19 9.68
N VAL A 164 -1.37 15.71 8.91
CA VAL A 164 -1.26 15.64 7.43
C VAL A 164 -2.05 16.72 6.70
N LYS A 165 -2.86 17.54 7.40
CA LYS A 165 -3.84 18.47 6.79
C LYS A 165 -3.27 19.40 5.71
N ASP A 166 -1.98 19.75 5.80
CA ASP A 166 -1.30 20.69 4.90
C ASP A 166 -0.31 20.02 3.95
N LEU A 167 -0.22 18.68 3.95
CA LEU A 167 0.68 17.90 3.11
C LEU A 167 0.06 17.66 1.71
N LYS A 168 -0.20 18.74 0.99
CA LYS A 168 -0.96 18.74 -0.28
C LYS A 168 -0.29 17.97 -1.43
N ARG A 169 0.98 17.58 -1.28
CA ARG A 169 1.72 16.78 -2.28
C ARG A 169 1.54 15.28 -2.09
N LEU A 170 0.91 14.83 -1.00
CA LEU A 170 0.70 13.42 -0.73
C LEU A 170 -0.07 12.74 -1.88
N LYS A 171 0.49 11.63 -2.35
CA LYS A 171 -0.06 10.72 -3.35
C LYS A 171 -0.47 9.39 -2.72
N ARG A 172 0.27 8.95 -1.68
CA ARG A 172 0.00 7.76 -0.89
C ARG A 172 0.03 8.10 0.60
N LEU A 173 -0.99 7.65 1.32
CA LEU A 173 -1.09 7.73 2.78
C LEU A 173 -1.52 6.37 3.33
N ASP A 174 -0.70 5.80 4.23
CA ASP A 174 -1.04 4.61 5.00
C ASP A 174 -0.98 4.94 6.50
N ILE A 175 -2.14 4.87 7.14
CA ILE A 175 -2.34 5.11 8.57
C ILE A 175 -3.08 3.94 9.21
N SER A 176 -2.89 2.75 8.66
CA SER A 176 -3.52 1.51 9.14
C SER A 176 -3.00 1.11 10.53
N ASN A 177 -3.78 0.30 11.25
CA ASN A 177 -3.45 -0.23 12.58
C ASN A 177 -3.18 0.89 13.61
N ASN A 178 -4.07 1.87 13.69
CA ASN A 178 -3.97 2.97 14.62
C ASN A 178 -5.28 3.14 15.43
N GLU A 179 -5.43 4.25 16.15
CA GLU A 179 -6.58 4.52 17.00
C GLU A 179 -7.47 5.64 16.44
N ILE A 180 -7.43 5.86 15.12
CA ILE A 180 -8.08 6.99 14.45
C ILE A 180 -9.60 6.81 14.43
N SER A 181 -10.34 7.80 14.87
CA SER A 181 -11.81 7.86 14.77
C SER A 181 -12.29 9.06 13.94
N ASN A 182 -11.48 10.10 13.83
CA ASN A 182 -11.80 11.34 13.14
C ASN A 182 -10.83 11.58 11.97
N LEU A 183 -11.39 11.80 10.77
CA LEU A 183 -10.65 12.03 9.54
C LEU A 183 -10.50 13.52 9.16
N ASN A 184 -10.90 14.44 10.05
CA ASN A 184 -10.73 15.88 9.81
C ASN A 184 -9.24 16.22 9.62
N GLY A 185 -8.92 16.84 8.49
CA GLY A 185 -7.56 17.09 8.05
C GLY A 185 -7.20 16.39 6.74
N LEU A 186 -8.03 15.43 6.28
CA LEU A 186 -7.82 14.77 4.97
C LEU A 186 -8.50 15.53 3.81
N GLU A 187 -9.42 16.47 4.09
CA GLU A 187 -10.31 17.10 3.09
C GLU A 187 -9.56 17.73 1.92
N ASN A 188 -8.38 18.27 2.18
CA ASN A 188 -7.59 19.03 1.21
C ASN A 188 -6.50 18.21 0.51
N LEU A 189 -6.38 16.92 0.81
CA LEU A 189 -5.34 16.05 0.22
C LEU A 189 -5.76 15.52 -1.15
N THR A 190 -6.24 16.41 -2.02
CA THR A 190 -6.86 16.09 -3.31
C THR A 190 -5.93 15.46 -4.35
N ASN A 191 -4.63 15.32 -4.04
CA ASN A 191 -3.67 14.60 -4.86
C ASN A 191 -3.52 13.12 -4.48
N LEU A 192 -4.16 12.67 -3.39
CA LEU A 192 -4.11 11.26 -2.97
C LEU A 192 -4.67 10.35 -4.07
N LYS A 193 -3.91 9.30 -4.35
CA LYS A 193 -4.26 8.19 -5.23
C LYS A 193 -4.49 6.91 -4.44
N GLU A 194 -3.79 6.74 -3.33
CA GLU A 194 -3.84 5.57 -2.47
C GLU A 194 -4.03 6.01 -1.02
N LEU A 195 -5.05 5.46 -0.37
CA LEU A 195 -5.39 5.73 1.03
C LEU A 195 -5.72 4.43 1.75
N TYR A 196 -4.91 4.09 2.74
CA TYR A 196 -5.04 2.90 3.56
C TYR A 196 -5.26 3.31 5.02
N MET A 197 -6.39 2.89 5.58
CA MET A 197 -6.83 3.23 6.94
C MET A 197 -7.44 2.02 7.64
N ALA A 198 -7.02 0.82 7.26
CA ALA A 198 -7.52 -0.41 7.84
C ALA A 198 -7.23 -0.50 9.34
N ASN A 199 -8.09 -1.20 10.08
CA ASN A 199 -7.93 -1.44 11.51
C ASN A 199 -7.77 -0.13 12.32
N ASN A 200 -8.85 0.65 12.32
CA ASN A 200 -9.00 1.90 13.07
C ASN A 200 -10.39 1.95 13.74
N ASN A 201 -10.81 3.12 14.21
CA ASN A 201 -12.12 3.35 14.85
C ASN A 201 -13.04 4.24 13.99
N ILE A 202 -12.87 4.26 12.66
CA ILE A 202 -13.53 5.18 11.74
C ILE A 202 -14.99 4.78 11.54
N ALA A 203 -15.90 5.76 11.64
CA ALA A 203 -17.32 5.57 11.35
C ALA A 203 -17.85 6.58 10.30
N ASN A 204 -17.16 7.70 10.09
CA ASN A 204 -17.61 8.80 9.23
C ASN A 204 -16.61 9.05 8.09
N LEU A 205 -17.07 8.88 6.84
CA LEU A 205 -16.27 9.07 5.63
C LEU A 205 -16.42 10.47 5.00
N LYS A 206 -17.25 11.35 5.59
CA LYS A 206 -17.48 12.68 5.02
C LYS A 206 -16.20 13.47 4.74
N PRO A 207 -15.14 13.45 5.58
CA PRO A 207 -13.93 14.21 5.29
C PRO A 207 -13.20 13.79 4.00
N ILE A 208 -13.38 12.57 3.52
CA ILE A 208 -12.69 12.10 2.30
C ILE A 208 -13.50 12.24 1.02
N HIS A 209 -14.75 12.72 1.07
CA HIS A 209 -15.69 12.76 -0.07
C HIS A 209 -15.15 13.46 -1.33
N ASN A 210 -14.19 14.38 -1.20
CA ASN A 210 -13.57 15.14 -2.29
C ASN A 210 -12.23 14.58 -2.80
N LEU A 211 -11.78 13.42 -2.30
CA LEU A 211 -10.52 12.81 -2.75
C LEU A 211 -10.73 12.05 -4.08
N LEU A 212 -11.12 12.77 -5.12
CA LEU A 212 -11.61 12.23 -6.40
C LEU A 212 -10.55 11.52 -7.25
N LYS A 213 -9.25 11.66 -6.89
CA LYS A 213 -8.14 10.97 -7.58
C LYS A 213 -7.83 9.60 -6.99
N LEU A 214 -8.52 9.20 -5.91
CA LEU A 214 -8.30 7.88 -5.30
C LEU A 214 -8.58 6.76 -6.30
N THR A 215 -7.61 5.86 -6.41
CA THR A 215 -7.69 4.61 -7.16
C THR A 215 -7.75 3.40 -6.25
N ASN A 216 -7.13 3.48 -5.08
CA ASN A 216 -7.08 2.42 -4.08
C ASN A 216 -7.52 2.99 -2.72
N LEU A 217 -8.53 2.36 -2.14
CA LEU A 217 -9.06 2.73 -0.83
C LEU A 217 -9.23 1.48 0.03
N ASP A 218 -8.54 1.41 1.16
CA ASP A 218 -8.74 0.39 2.18
C ASP A 218 -9.21 1.04 3.48
N ILE A 219 -10.43 0.70 3.87
CA ILE A 219 -11.09 1.12 5.11
C ILE A 219 -11.64 -0.09 5.86
N SER A 220 -11.06 -1.26 5.63
CA SER A 220 -11.44 -2.49 6.34
C SER A 220 -11.18 -2.41 7.84
N ASP A 221 -11.83 -3.30 8.60
CA ASP A 221 -11.67 -3.37 10.05
C ASP A 221 -11.94 -2.03 10.76
N ASN A 222 -13.10 -1.43 10.46
CA ASN A 222 -13.55 -0.16 11.02
C ASN A 222 -14.99 -0.26 11.56
N LYS A 223 -15.64 0.87 11.82
CA LYS A 223 -17.02 0.95 12.34
C LYS A 223 -18.00 1.56 11.33
N ILE A 224 -17.71 1.41 10.03
CA ILE A 224 -18.45 2.04 8.93
C ILE A 224 -19.79 1.34 8.73
N THR A 225 -20.85 2.12 8.60
CA THR A 225 -22.22 1.63 8.33
C THR A 225 -22.71 2.01 6.94
N SER A 226 -22.11 3.01 6.28
CA SER A 226 -22.48 3.50 4.97
C SER A 226 -21.29 4.03 4.20
N ILE A 227 -21.26 3.81 2.88
CA ILE A 227 -20.24 4.32 1.95
C ILE A 227 -20.80 5.35 0.97
N LYS A 228 -21.98 5.92 1.22
CA LYS A 228 -22.64 6.90 0.35
C LYS A 228 -21.78 8.14 0.06
N GLU A 229 -20.87 8.49 0.94
CA GLU A 229 -19.94 9.61 0.77
C GLU A 229 -18.92 9.37 -0.36
N LEU A 230 -18.75 8.11 -0.80
CA LEU A 230 -17.83 7.73 -1.87
C LEU A 230 -18.42 7.90 -3.29
N LYS A 231 -19.69 8.30 -3.42
CA LYS A 231 -20.47 8.34 -4.68
C LYS A 231 -19.80 9.06 -5.85
N ASN A 232 -18.90 10.00 -5.58
CA ASN A 232 -18.21 10.77 -6.62
C ASN A 232 -16.82 10.24 -6.98
N MET A 233 -16.34 9.16 -6.33
CA MET A 233 -15.00 8.60 -6.52
C MET A 233 -14.91 7.70 -7.75
N LYS A 234 -15.07 8.28 -8.95
CA LYS A 234 -15.10 7.55 -10.24
C LYS A 234 -13.77 6.88 -10.61
N SER A 235 -12.67 7.23 -9.94
CA SER A 235 -11.34 6.71 -10.23
C SER A 235 -11.00 5.41 -9.50
N ILE A 236 -11.84 5.00 -8.54
CA ILE A 236 -11.60 3.79 -7.71
C ILE A 236 -11.51 2.56 -8.62
N LYS A 237 -10.45 1.79 -8.39
CA LYS A 237 -10.18 0.47 -8.97
C LYS A 237 -10.23 -0.62 -7.92
N GLU A 238 -9.68 -0.35 -6.74
CA GLU A 238 -9.61 -1.30 -5.64
C GLU A 238 -10.27 -0.69 -4.40
N LEU A 239 -11.31 -1.34 -3.88
CA LEU A 239 -12.05 -0.92 -2.69
C LEU A 239 -12.14 -2.06 -1.69
N ASN A 240 -11.49 -1.92 -0.56
CA ASN A 240 -11.59 -2.85 0.57
C ASN A 240 -12.38 -2.20 1.72
N ILE A 241 -13.53 -2.79 2.01
CA ILE A 241 -14.45 -2.40 3.10
C ILE A 241 -14.82 -3.60 3.98
N CYS A 242 -14.00 -4.65 3.99
CA CYS A 242 -14.21 -5.83 4.82
C CYS A 242 -14.31 -5.48 6.32
N ASN A 243 -14.97 -6.35 7.10
CA ASN A 243 -15.03 -6.22 8.56
C ASN A 243 -15.57 -4.86 9.03
N ASN A 244 -16.73 -4.47 8.49
CA ASN A 244 -17.46 -3.27 8.86
C ASN A 244 -18.93 -3.62 9.23
N ASN A 245 -19.81 -2.62 9.28
CA ASN A 245 -21.23 -2.80 9.58
C ASN A 245 -22.13 -2.38 8.40
N ILE A 246 -21.65 -2.53 7.16
CA ILE A 246 -22.29 -2.04 5.95
C ILE A 246 -23.46 -2.95 5.57
N SER A 247 -24.64 -2.37 5.35
CA SER A 247 -25.87 -3.10 4.99
C SER A 247 -26.27 -2.93 3.52
N ASN A 248 -25.74 -1.93 2.82
CA ASN A 248 -25.93 -1.71 1.38
C ASN A 248 -24.68 -1.05 0.78
N LEU A 249 -24.60 -1.06 -0.56
CA LEU A 249 -23.47 -0.51 -1.31
C LEU A 249 -23.82 0.84 -1.97
N GLU A 250 -24.80 1.59 -1.45
CA GLU A 250 -25.05 2.96 -1.91
C GLU A 250 -23.77 3.79 -1.81
N GLY A 251 -23.37 4.42 -2.92
CA GLY A 251 -22.10 5.14 -3.04
C GLY A 251 -21.11 4.53 -4.05
N ILE A 252 -21.39 3.29 -4.57
CA ILE A 252 -20.55 2.63 -5.56
C ILE A 252 -20.99 2.90 -7.01
N GLU A 253 -22.15 3.54 -7.21
CA GLU A 253 -22.83 3.67 -8.50
C GLU A 253 -21.90 4.17 -9.60
N ASN A 254 -21.09 5.18 -9.31
CA ASN A 254 -20.23 5.85 -10.29
C ASN A 254 -18.84 5.22 -10.44
N MET A 255 -18.54 4.12 -9.72
CA MET A 255 -17.23 3.46 -9.76
C MET A 255 -17.14 2.48 -10.95
N SER A 256 -17.21 3.00 -12.19
CA SER A 256 -17.19 2.19 -13.42
C SER A 256 -15.84 1.48 -13.68
N LYS A 257 -14.77 1.89 -13.00
CA LYS A 257 -13.41 1.33 -13.17
C LYS A 257 -13.03 0.30 -12.12
N ILE A 258 -13.97 -0.09 -11.26
CA ILE A 258 -13.68 -1.00 -10.16
C ILE A 258 -13.34 -2.39 -10.69
N THR A 259 -12.19 -2.91 -10.28
CA THR A 259 -11.65 -4.24 -10.63
C THR A 259 -11.58 -5.16 -9.43
N GLY A 260 -11.39 -4.60 -8.23
CA GLY A 260 -11.39 -5.34 -6.98
C GLY A 260 -12.36 -4.73 -5.95
N LEU A 261 -13.24 -5.58 -5.41
CA LEU A 261 -14.21 -5.20 -4.37
C LEU A 261 -14.22 -6.26 -3.28
N TRP A 262 -13.78 -5.88 -2.08
CA TRP A 262 -13.78 -6.74 -0.90
C TRP A 262 -14.74 -6.19 0.15
N VAL A 263 -15.79 -6.97 0.45
CA VAL A 263 -16.89 -6.60 1.35
C VAL A 263 -17.21 -7.71 2.35
N SER A 264 -16.31 -8.66 2.52
CA SER A 264 -16.46 -9.76 3.46
C SER A 264 -16.74 -9.27 4.89
N ASN A 265 -17.48 -10.06 5.67
CA ASN A 265 -17.80 -9.75 7.06
C ASN A 265 -18.54 -8.40 7.23
N ASN A 266 -19.67 -8.26 6.51
CA ASN A 266 -20.57 -7.13 6.59
C ASN A 266 -22.04 -7.59 6.80
N LYS A 267 -23.02 -6.77 6.49
CA LYS A 267 -24.44 -7.05 6.68
C LYS A 267 -25.24 -6.96 5.38
N LEU A 268 -24.57 -7.12 4.21
CA LEU A 268 -25.21 -7.02 2.90
C LEU A 268 -26.26 -8.13 2.70
N ASN A 269 -27.41 -7.76 2.19
CA ASN A 269 -28.46 -8.71 1.75
C ASN A 269 -28.79 -8.55 0.25
N ASN A 270 -28.42 -7.44 -0.36
CA ASN A 270 -28.67 -7.14 -1.78
C ASN A 270 -27.40 -6.59 -2.44
N ILE A 271 -27.10 -7.12 -3.63
CA ILE A 271 -25.96 -6.74 -4.46
C ILE A 271 -26.38 -6.34 -5.88
N SER A 272 -27.66 -6.07 -6.14
CA SER A 272 -28.17 -5.69 -7.47
C SER A 272 -27.54 -4.40 -8.02
N ILE A 273 -27.09 -3.50 -7.13
CA ILE A 273 -26.34 -2.26 -7.47
C ILE A 273 -25.03 -2.54 -8.22
N LEU A 274 -24.52 -3.78 -8.18
CA LEU A 274 -23.32 -4.20 -8.89
C LEU A 274 -23.59 -4.59 -10.37
N SER A 275 -24.83 -4.54 -10.84
CA SER A 275 -25.23 -5.09 -12.15
C SER A 275 -24.47 -4.52 -13.36
N ASP A 276 -23.93 -3.31 -13.24
CA ASP A 276 -23.16 -2.61 -14.29
C ASP A 276 -21.64 -2.67 -14.07
N LYS A 277 -21.15 -3.36 -13.02
CA LYS A 277 -19.73 -3.39 -12.65
C LYS A 277 -18.95 -4.51 -13.38
N ASN A 278 -19.02 -4.51 -14.71
CA ASN A 278 -18.49 -5.57 -15.58
C ASN A 278 -16.94 -5.68 -15.59
N GLU A 279 -16.23 -4.71 -14.99
CA GLU A 279 -14.78 -4.72 -14.90
C GLU A 279 -14.26 -5.50 -13.68
N ILE A 280 -15.14 -5.99 -12.79
CA ILE A 280 -14.75 -6.72 -11.59
C ILE A 280 -14.02 -8.02 -11.95
N VAL A 281 -12.82 -8.16 -11.39
CA VAL A 281 -11.95 -9.32 -11.48
C VAL A 281 -11.89 -10.06 -10.15
N ASN A 282 -11.87 -9.33 -9.02
CA ASN A 282 -11.82 -9.89 -7.69
C ASN A 282 -13.02 -9.40 -6.88
N LEU A 283 -13.80 -10.34 -6.34
CA LEU A 283 -15.00 -10.05 -5.55
C LEU A 283 -15.06 -10.95 -4.30
N ALA A 284 -15.03 -10.35 -3.13
CA ALA A 284 -15.20 -11.04 -1.86
C ALA A 284 -16.46 -10.53 -1.14
N LEU A 285 -17.41 -11.40 -0.96
CA LEU A 285 -18.73 -11.13 -0.35
C LEU A 285 -19.06 -12.13 0.76
N ASP A 286 -18.12 -13.00 1.14
CA ASP A 286 -18.32 -14.01 2.16
C ASP A 286 -18.72 -13.38 3.50
N ASN A 287 -19.41 -14.17 4.33
CA ASN A 287 -19.90 -13.74 5.64
C ASN A 287 -20.77 -12.46 5.59
N ASN A 288 -21.82 -12.51 4.77
CA ASN A 288 -22.88 -11.51 4.63
C ASN A 288 -24.27 -12.17 4.77
N LYS A 289 -25.32 -11.56 4.27
CA LYS A 289 -26.71 -12.07 4.32
C LYS A 289 -27.33 -12.20 2.91
N ILE A 290 -26.48 -12.35 1.88
CA ILE A 290 -26.90 -12.37 0.48
C ILE A 290 -27.62 -13.66 0.18
N SER A 291 -28.75 -13.58 -0.54
CA SER A 291 -29.49 -14.75 -1.04
C SER A 291 -29.55 -14.78 -2.57
N ASP A 292 -29.62 -13.63 -3.22
CA ASP A 292 -29.66 -13.53 -4.68
C ASP A 292 -28.28 -13.16 -5.24
N ILE A 293 -27.75 -14.04 -6.08
CA ILE A 293 -26.45 -13.92 -6.76
C ILE A 293 -26.57 -13.78 -8.27
N SER A 294 -27.78 -13.55 -8.79
CA SER A 294 -28.03 -13.44 -10.23
C SER A 294 -27.19 -12.35 -10.90
N THR A 295 -26.97 -11.24 -10.21
CA THR A 295 -26.10 -10.13 -10.64
C THR A 295 -24.69 -10.60 -11.03
N ILE A 296 -24.13 -11.60 -10.30
CA ILE A 296 -22.73 -12.05 -10.50
C ILE A 296 -22.56 -12.77 -11.84
N THR A 297 -23.63 -13.36 -12.40
CA THR A 297 -23.58 -14.09 -13.68
C THR A 297 -23.06 -13.25 -14.85
N ASN A 298 -23.16 -11.92 -14.74
CA ASN A 298 -22.71 -10.97 -15.76
C ASN A 298 -21.21 -10.65 -15.70
N PHE A 299 -20.49 -11.03 -14.66
CA PHE A 299 -19.10 -10.64 -14.46
C PHE A 299 -18.13 -11.54 -15.23
N LYS A 300 -18.02 -11.32 -16.54
CA LYS A 300 -17.23 -12.16 -17.46
C LYS A 300 -15.71 -12.12 -17.20
N LYS A 301 -15.22 -11.08 -16.51
CA LYS A 301 -13.80 -10.90 -16.15
C LYS A 301 -13.44 -11.49 -14.79
N LEU A 302 -14.41 -12.00 -14.04
CA LEU A 302 -14.22 -12.47 -12.69
C LEU A 302 -13.25 -13.66 -12.62
N LYS A 303 -12.26 -13.55 -11.73
CA LYS A 303 -11.25 -14.58 -11.47
C LYS A 303 -11.27 -15.08 -10.04
N SER A 304 -11.58 -14.21 -9.08
CA SER A 304 -11.69 -14.56 -7.68
C SER A 304 -13.08 -14.21 -7.16
N LEU A 305 -13.76 -15.18 -6.54
CA LEU A 305 -15.08 -14.99 -5.95
C LEU A 305 -15.16 -15.75 -4.62
N LYS A 306 -15.52 -15.04 -3.56
CA LYS A 306 -15.78 -15.59 -2.23
C LYS A 306 -17.23 -15.29 -1.84
N LEU A 307 -18.00 -16.33 -1.45
CA LEU A 307 -19.44 -16.27 -1.14
C LEU A 307 -19.84 -17.09 0.10
N ASP A 308 -18.90 -17.81 0.72
CA ASP A 308 -19.23 -18.65 1.89
C ASP A 308 -19.93 -17.85 2.99
N LYS A 309 -20.71 -18.53 3.84
CA LYS A 309 -21.46 -17.91 4.95
C LYS A 309 -22.40 -16.78 4.52
N ASN A 310 -23.16 -17.03 3.47
CA ASN A 310 -24.31 -16.24 3.03
C ASN A 310 -25.59 -17.05 3.11
N ASN A 311 -26.73 -16.48 2.71
CA ASN A 311 -28.05 -17.14 2.70
C ASN A 311 -28.37 -17.73 1.32
N ILE A 312 -27.37 -18.17 0.56
CA ILE A 312 -27.50 -18.64 -0.82
C ILE A 312 -27.98 -20.07 -0.81
N SER A 313 -29.15 -20.33 -1.42
CA SER A 313 -29.75 -21.67 -1.50
C SER A 313 -29.17 -22.54 -2.62
N SER A 314 -28.60 -21.92 -3.67
CA SER A 314 -28.01 -22.66 -4.81
C SER A 314 -26.99 -21.79 -5.55
N TYR A 315 -25.84 -22.34 -5.83
CA TYR A 315 -24.78 -21.72 -6.67
C TYR A 315 -24.90 -22.08 -8.16
N LYS A 316 -25.91 -22.87 -8.56
CA LYS A 316 -26.14 -23.26 -9.96
C LYS A 316 -26.14 -22.10 -10.96
N PRO A 317 -26.69 -20.90 -10.63
CA PRO A 317 -26.63 -19.75 -11.53
C PRO A 317 -25.19 -19.36 -11.97
N LEU A 318 -24.19 -19.70 -11.18
CA LEU A 318 -22.77 -19.34 -11.46
C LEU A 318 -22.05 -20.36 -12.34
N LYS A 319 -22.73 -21.42 -12.86
CA LYS A 319 -22.12 -22.54 -13.62
C LYS A 319 -21.21 -22.05 -14.75
N ASP A 320 -21.63 -21.02 -15.49
CA ASP A 320 -20.89 -20.57 -16.68
C ASP A 320 -19.58 -19.81 -16.34
N ILE A 321 -19.55 -19.14 -15.18
CA ILE A 321 -18.37 -18.40 -14.75
C ILE A 321 -17.48 -19.24 -13.82
N TYR A 322 -18.01 -20.27 -13.16
CA TYR A 322 -17.33 -21.09 -12.16
C TYR A 322 -16.01 -21.69 -12.67
N LYS A 323 -15.99 -22.16 -13.93
CA LYS A 323 -14.79 -22.72 -14.56
C LYS A 323 -13.62 -21.75 -14.72
N ASN A 324 -13.88 -20.43 -14.61
CA ASN A 324 -12.89 -19.38 -14.73
C ASN A 324 -12.38 -18.90 -13.37
N LEU A 325 -13.00 -19.37 -12.27
CA LEU A 325 -12.65 -18.95 -10.92
C LEU A 325 -11.44 -19.71 -10.39
N VAL A 326 -10.62 -18.99 -9.64
CA VAL A 326 -9.47 -19.54 -8.93
C VAL A 326 -9.85 -19.67 -7.47
N ASP A 327 -9.80 -20.89 -6.94
CA ASP A 327 -10.03 -21.24 -5.54
C ASP A 327 -11.31 -20.61 -4.95
N PRO A 328 -12.52 -20.88 -5.52
CA PRO A 328 -13.79 -20.45 -4.93
C PRO A 328 -14.01 -21.16 -3.58
N ASP A 329 -14.70 -20.50 -2.64
CA ASP A 329 -15.03 -21.04 -1.30
C ASP A 329 -16.37 -21.77 -1.27
N PHE A 330 -16.94 -22.10 -2.43
CA PHE A 330 -18.21 -22.82 -2.62
C PHE A 330 -18.09 -23.83 -3.77
N SER A 331 -19.05 -24.73 -3.90
CA SER A 331 -19.17 -25.69 -4.99
C SER A 331 -20.52 -25.56 -5.70
N ILE A 332 -20.61 -26.01 -6.97
CA ILE A 332 -21.84 -25.99 -7.79
C ILE A 332 -22.48 -27.36 -7.84
#